data_8b0c2a4f66d342dbd3274b4a3a12e71c
#
_entry.id   8b0c2a4f66d342dbd3274b4a3a12e71c
#
_cell.length_a   1.000
_cell.length_b   1.000
_cell.length_c   1.000
_cell.angle_alpha   90.00
_cell.angle_beta   90.00
_cell.angle_gamma   90.00
#
_symmetry.space_group_name_H-M   'P 1'
#
loop_
_entity.id
_entity.type
_entity.pdbx_description
1 polymer ?
#
loop_
_entity_poly.entity_id
_entity_poly.type
_entity_poly.pdbx_seq_one_letter_code
_entity_poly.pdbx_strand_id
1 'polypeptide(L)'
;MEERLPEKSIIIAALLHDICKANIYKKTQKWNKNDQGQWEQYDTYETDYSRMPVGHGEKSVIMLLSLGLKLTLDETVAIRWHMGAWDLAFQSYEAKSNINEAGNRNPLLSLIQSADNMATHILEL
;
A
#
# COMPACT_ATOMS: atom_id res chain seq x y z
N MET A 1 -16.04 -19.10 20.13
CA MET A 1 -16.84 -18.57 19.01
C MET A 1 -15.92 -17.88 18.03
N GLU A 2 -15.85 -18.38 16.83
CA GLU A 2 -15.04 -17.73 15.80
C GLU A 2 -15.74 -16.44 15.38
N GLU A 3 -15.11 -15.30 15.66
CA GLU A 3 -15.59 -14.03 15.16
C GLU A 3 -15.34 -13.94 13.66
N ARG A 4 -16.39 -13.85 12.89
CA ARG A 4 -16.27 -13.56 11.46
C ARG A 4 -15.85 -12.12 11.24
N LEU A 5 -14.86 -11.92 10.38
CA LEU A 5 -14.54 -10.58 9.92
C LEU A 5 -15.73 -9.98 9.16
N PRO A 6 -16.11 -8.72 9.44
CA PRO A 6 -17.19 -8.07 8.71
C PRO A 6 -16.84 -7.98 7.21
N GLU A 7 -17.76 -8.42 6.35
CA GLU A 7 -17.58 -8.38 4.90
C GLU A 7 -17.27 -6.96 4.41
N LYS A 8 -17.95 -5.96 4.95
CA LYS A 8 -17.71 -4.56 4.63
C LYS A 8 -16.25 -4.14 4.89
N SER A 9 -15.68 -4.55 6.02
CA SER A 9 -14.29 -4.24 6.36
C SER A 9 -13.31 -4.91 5.41
N ILE A 10 -13.57 -6.14 5.00
CA ILE A 10 -12.76 -6.85 4.01
C ILE A 10 -12.78 -6.11 2.68
N ILE A 11 -13.94 -5.72 2.20
CA ILE A 11 -14.09 -4.99 0.93
C ILE A 11 -13.38 -3.64 0.99
N ILE A 12 -13.58 -2.86 2.04
CA ILE A 12 -12.95 -1.54 2.21
C ILE A 12 -11.42 -1.67 2.23
N ALA A 13 -10.88 -2.57 3.04
CA ALA A 13 -9.45 -2.74 3.14
C ALA A 13 -8.84 -3.28 1.84
N ALA A 14 -9.47 -4.25 1.20
CA ALA A 14 -9.01 -4.83 -0.05
C ALA A 14 -8.96 -3.82 -1.20
N LEU A 15 -10.02 -3.01 -1.35
CA LEU A 15 -10.10 -2.05 -2.45
C LEU A 15 -9.25 -0.80 -2.23
N LEU A 16 -9.04 -0.39 -0.98
CA LEU A 16 -8.50 0.94 -0.67
C LEU A 16 -7.11 0.92 -0.02
N HIS A 17 -6.52 -0.25 0.26
CA HIS A 17 -5.21 -0.31 0.92
C HIS A 17 -4.10 0.39 0.12
N ASP A 18 -4.18 0.41 -1.18
CA ASP A 18 -3.20 1.03 -2.08
C ASP A 18 -3.64 2.39 -2.65
N ILE A 19 -4.64 3.05 -2.06
CA ILE A 19 -5.09 4.37 -2.53
C ILE A 19 -3.95 5.40 -2.53
N CYS A 20 -2.90 5.17 -1.74
CA CYS A 20 -1.70 6.02 -1.71
C CYS A 20 -1.01 6.14 -3.07
N LYS A 21 -1.24 5.21 -3.98
CA LYS A 21 -0.69 5.25 -5.34
C LYS A 21 -1.39 6.25 -6.26
N ALA A 22 -2.54 6.79 -5.84
CA ALA A 22 -3.21 7.84 -6.59
C ALA A 22 -2.32 9.10 -6.65
N ASN A 23 -2.12 9.63 -7.85
CA ASN A 23 -1.34 10.87 -8.09
C ASN A 23 0.14 10.83 -7.69
N ILE A 24 0.74 9.64 -7.53
CA ILE A 24 2.19 9.53 -7.28
C ILE A 24 3.01 9.35 -8.57
N TYR A 25 2.37 9.09 -9.69
CA TYR A 25 3.07 8.87 -10.95
C TYR A 25 3.19 10.17 -11.72
N LYS A 26 4.40 10.49 -12.13
CA LYS A 26 4.73 11.65 -12.95
C LYS A 26 5.24 11.17 -14.30
N LYS A 27 4.69 11.71 -15.37
CA LYS A 27 5.17 11.43 -16.72
C LYS A 27 6.56 12.05 -16.89
N THR A 28 7.50 11.25 -17.36
CA THR A 28 8.88 11.69 -17.66
C THR A 28 9.36 11.03 -18.93
N GLN A 29 10.49 11.48 -19.42
CA GLN A 29 11.12 10.93 -20.62
C GLN A 29 12.52 10.40 -20.26
N LYS A 30 12.83 9.21 -20.75
CA LYS A 30 14.13 8.59 -20.59
C LYS A 30 14.72 8.26 -21.96
N TRP A 31 16.03 8.10 -21.99
CA TRP A 31 16.77 7.73 -23.19
C TRP A 31 17.12 6.25 -23.17
N ASN A 32 16.97 5.60 -24.32
CA ASN A 32 17.38 4.21 -24.51
C ASN A 32 17.95 4.03 -25.92
N LYS A 33 18.81 3.05 -26.11
CA LYS A 33 19.30 2.67 -27.44
C LYS A 33 18.30 1.78 -28.15
N ASN A 34 17.99 2.11 -29.42
CA ASN A 34 17.21 1.24 -30.29
C ASN A 34 18.06 0.09 -30.86
N ASP A 35 17.43 -0.79 -31.65
CA ASP A 35 18.09 -1.94 -32.29
C ASP A 35 19.23 -1.54 -33.24
N GLN A 36 19.25 -0.31 -33.71
CA GLN A 36 20.29 0.24 -34.59
C GLN A 36 21.41 0.96 -33.81
N GLY A 37 21.37 0.90 -32.47
CA GLY A 37 22.37 1.53 -31.61
C GLY A 37 22.22 3.05 -31.48
N GLN A 38 21.11 3.62 -31.95
CA GLN A 38 20.81 5.04 -31.81
C GLN A 38 20.05 5.33 -30.53
N TRP A 39 20.34 6.48 -29.91
CA TRP A 39 19.63 6.94 -28.74
C TRP A 39 18.27 7.49 -29.12
N GLU A 40 17.22 6.93 -28.50
CA GLU A 40 15.85 7.38 -28.64
C GLU A 40 15.28 7.76 -27.28
N GLN A 41 14.44 8.79 -27.30
CA GLN A 41 13.69 9.23 -26.13
C GLN A 41 12.35 8.49 -26.08
N TYR A 42 11.97 7.99 -24.91
CA TYR A 42 10.69 7.31 -24.71
C TYR A 42 9.98 7.85 -23.48
N ASP A 43 8.64 7.83 -23.53
CA ASP A 43 7.81 8.22 -22.41
C ASP A 43 7.73 7.09 -21.37
N THR A 44 7.85 7.48 -20.11
CA THR A 44 7.68 6.57 -18.98
C THR A 44 7.12 7.32 -17.79
N TYR A 45 6.91 6.62 -16.68
CA TYR A 45 6.41 7.21 -15.45
C TYR A 45 7.42 6.99 -14.32
N GLU A 46 7.61 8.02 -13.51
CA GLU A 46 8.37 7.96 -12.27
C GLU A 46 7.44 8.19 -11.09
N THR A 47 7.79 7.62 -9.94
CA THR A 47 7.07 7.89 -8.70
C THR A 47 7.53 9.23 -8.12
N ASP A 48 6.57 10.06 -7.74
CA ASP A 48 6.81 11.35 -7.09
C ASP A 48 6.08 11.38 -5.76
N TYR A 49 6.84 11.35 -4.67
CA TYR A 49 6.32 11.38 -3.30
C TYR A 49 6.32 12.77 -2.67
N SER A 50 6.72 13.81 -3.44
CA SER A 50 6.93 15.16 -2.89
C SER A 50 5.66 15.80 -2.32
N ARG A 51 4.48 15.44 -2.84
CA ARG A 51 3.21 16.01 -2.38
C ARG A 51 2.80 15.53 -1.00
N MET A 52 3.16 14.31 -0.64
CA MET A 52 2.81 13.70 0.64
C MET A 52 3.89 12.69 1.03
N PRO A 53 5.01 13.17 1.61
CA PRO A 53 6.16 12.32 1.91
C PRO A 53 5.97 11.50 3.18
N VAL A 54 4.99 10.61 3.17
CA VAL A 54 4.70 9.66 4.26
C VAL A 54 4.67 8.24 3.70
N GLY A 55 4.80 7.24 4.55
CA GLY A 55 4.77 5.83 4.14
C GLY A 55 3.46 5.44 3.45
N HIS A 56 3.48 4.39 2.64
CA HIS A 56 2.33 3.97 1.84
C HIS A 56 1.06 3.75 2.67
N GLY A 57 1.18 3.02 3.77
CA GLY A 57 0.03 2.72 4.62
C GLY A 57 -0.52 3.97 5.31
N GLU A 58 0.36 4.81 5.85
CA GLU A 58 -0.04 6.08 6.46
C GLU A 58 -0.72 7.00 5.47
N LYS A 59 -0.14 7.14 4.28
CA LYS A 59 -0.69 7.96 3.21
C LYS A 59 -2.09 7.50 2.81
N SER A 60 -2.29 6.19 2.63
CA SER A 60 -3.61 5.64 2.30
C SER A 60 -4.64 5.99 3.36
N VAL A 61 -4.32 5.80 4.63
CA VAL A 61 -5.23 6.14 5.75
C VAL A 61 -5.53 7.65 5.77
N ILE A 62 -4.52 8.49 5.65
CA ILE A 62 -4.70 9.95 5.67
C ILE A 62 -5.58 10.39 4.50
N MET A 63 -5.35 9.88 3.30
CA MET A 63 -6.16 10.21 2.12
C MET A 63 -7.62 9.82 2.30
N LEU A 64 -7.90 8.61 2.82
CA LEU A 64 -9.26 8.14 3.03
C LEU A 64 -9.99 8.97 4.08
N LEU A 65 -9.34 9.28 5.19
CA LEU A 65 -9.92 10.13 6.24
C LEU A 65 -10.14 11.56 5.74
N SER A 66 -9.24 12.09 4.93
CA SER A 66 -9.37 13.42 4.33
C SER A 66 -10.53 13.52 3.34
N LEU A 67 -10.89 12.41 2.70
CA LEU A 67 -12.06 12.32 1.83
C LEU A 67 -13.39 12.11 2.59
N GLY A 68 -13.33 12.03 3.91
CA GLY A 68 -14.51 11.88 4.76
C GLY A 68 -14.96 10.45 5.00
N LEU A 69 -14.17 9.46 4.59
CA LEU A 69 -14.49 8.07 4.87
C LEU A 69 -14.27 7.75 6.36
N LYS A 70 -15.24 7.09 6.97
CA LYS A 70 -15.13 6.61 8.35
C LYS A 70 -14.57 5.19 8.34
N LEU A 71 -13.37 5.03 8.90
CA LEU A 71 -12.72 3.72 9.03
C LEU A 71 -12.88 3.19 10.45
N THR A 72 -13.10 1.88 10.58
CA THR A 72 -12.96 1.21 11.87
C THR A 72 -11.47 1.16 12.25
N LEU A 73 -11.18 0.89 13.52
CA LEU A 73 -9.81 0.72 13.97
C LEU A 73 -9.11 -0.43 13.23
N ASP A 74 -9.80 -1.55 13.05
CA ASP A 74 -9.25 -2.73 12.35
C ASP A 74 -8.94 -2.42 10.88
N GLU A 75 -9.83 -1.71 10.19
CA GLU A 75 -9.60 -1.24 8.81
C GLU A 75 -8.40 -0.31 8.73
N THR A 76 -8.31 0.64 9.66
CA THR A 76 -7.19 1.59 9.74
C THR A 76 -5.86 0.87 9.93
N VAL A 77 -5.78 -0.06 10.88
CA VAL A 77 -4.56 -0.81 11.19
C VAL A 77 -4.17 -1.73 10.02
N ALA A 78 -5.14 -2.39 9.39
CA ALA A 78 -4.89 -3.25 8.24
C ALA A 78 -4.31 -2.46 7.06
N ILE A 79 -4.89 -1.31 6.74
CA ILE A 79 -4.41 -0.44 5.65
C ILE A 79 -3.03 0.13 6.00
N ARG A 80 -2.84 0.62 7.23
CA ARG A 80 -1.57 1.22 7.69
C ARG A 80 -0.39 0.27 7.54
N TRP A 81 -0.57 -0.99 7.91
CA TRP A 81 0.52 -1.95 8.00
C TRP A 81 0.53 -3.01 6.88
N HIS A 82 -0.29 -2.85 5.82
CA HIS A 82 -0.37 -3.87 4.76
C HIS A 82 0.98 -4.15 4.06
N MET A 83 1.89 -3.18 4.01
CA MET A 83 3.23 -3.37 3.45
C MET A 83 4.16 -4.17 4.36
N GLY A 84 3.82 -4.32 5.64
CA GLY A 84 4.62 -5.07 6.59
C GLY A 84 6.06 -4.54 6.70
N ALA A 85 7.03 -5.44 6.59
CA ALA A 85 8.46 -5.12 6.67
C ALA A 85 8.98 -4.20 5.55
N TRP A 86 8.22 -4.04 4.48
CA TRP A 86 8.56 -3.16 3.37
C TRP A 86 8.18 -1.70 3.61
N ASP A 87 7.52 -1.40 4.73
CA ASP A 87 7.24 -0.03 5.13
C ASP A 87 8.50 0.64 5.67
N LEU A 88 8.74 1.90 5.26
CA LEU A 88 9.93 2.65 5.68
C LEU A 88 10.02 2.81 7.19
N ALA A 89 8.89 2.94 7.88
CA ALA A 89 8.83 3.07 9.34
C ALA A 89 9.24 1.78 10.07
N PHE A 90 9.29 0.63 9.41
CA PHE A 90 9.64 -0.66 10.00
C PHE A 90 11.05 -0.70 10.60
N GLN A 91 11.93 0.22 10.22
CA GLN A 91 13.30 0.29 10.71
C GLN A 91 13.38 0.62 12.22
N SER A 92 12.38 1.28 12.78
CA SER A 92 12.38 1.62 14.20
C SER A 92 11.91 0.45 15.07
N TYR A 93 12.39 0.40 16.32
CA TYR A 93 11.93 -0.59 17.31
C TYR A 93 10.44 -0.45 17.60
N GLU A 94 9.96 0.78 17.73
CA GLU A 94 8.55 1.06 17.96
C GLU A 94 7.67 0.55 16.81
N ALA A 95 8.08 0.79 15.57
CA ALA A 95 7.36 0.29 14.41
C ALA A 95 7.32 -1.24 14.37
N LYS A 96 8.43 -1.92 14.68
CA LYS A 96 8.46 -3.38 14.76
C LYS A 96 7.52 -3.93 15.83
N SER A 97 7.48 -3.30 16.98
CA SER A 97 6.57 -3.66 18.07
C SER A 97 5.12 -3.45 17.65
N ASN A 98 4.82 -2.32 17.02
CA ASN A 98 3.46 -1.98 16.56
C ASN A 98 2.96 -2.94 15.49
N ILE A 99 3.77 -3.31 14.52
CA ILE A 99 3.36 -4.24 13.47
C ILE A 99 3.13 -5.64 14.02
N ASN A 100 3.94 -6.09 14.98
CA ASN A 100 3.73 -7.38 15.63
C ASN A 100 2.41 -7.40 16.40
N GLU A 101 2.11 -6.37 17.16
CA GLU A 101 0.83 -6.24 17.87
C GLU A 101 -0.35 -6.17 16.88
N ALA A 102 -0.21 -5.42 15.81
CA ALA A 102 -1.22 -5.32 14.77
C ALA A 102 -1.52 -6.69 14.15
N GLY A 103 -0.49 -7.46 13.80
CA GLY A 103 -0.66 -8.80 13.25
C GLY A 103 -1.27 -9.80 14.22
N ASN A 104 -0.91 -9.70 15.50
CA ASN A 104 -1.43 -10.60 16.53
C ASN A 104 -2.89 -10.33 16.87
N ARG A 105 -3.32 -9.08 16.80
CA ARG A 105 -4.65 -8.66 17.24
C ARG A 105 -5.63 -8.39 16.11
N ASN A 106 -5.16 -8.32 14.88
CA ASN A 106 -5.97 -7.90 13.75
C ASN A 106 -5.92 -8.93 12.60
N PRO A 107 -6.86 -9.91 12.58
CA PRO A 107 -6.92 -10.88 11.50
C PRO A 107 -7.13 -10.25 10.12
N LEU A 108 -7.74 -9.08 10.04
CA LEU A 108 -7.94 -8.36 8.78
C LEU A 108 -6.60 -7.98 8.15
N LEU A 109 -5.61 -7.56 8.94
CA LEU A 109 -4.26 -7.27 8.45
C LEU A 109 -3.63 -8.49 7.79
N SER A 110 -3.67 -9.64 8.46
CA SER A 110 -3.11 -10.88 7.91
C SER A 110 -3.82 -11.32 6.63
N LEU A 111 -5.15 -11.16 6.58
CA LEU A 111 -5.94 -11.47 5.38
C LEU A 111 -5.53 -10.58 4.20
N ILE A 112 -5.42 -9.28 4.41
CA ILE A 112 -5.05 -8.33 3.35
C ILE A 112 -3.62 -8.54 2.87
N GLN A 113 -2.67 -8.75 3.78
CA GLN A 113 -1.28 -9.06 3.40
C GLN A 113 -1.18 -10.34 2.57
N SER A 114 -1.89 -11.40 2.98
CA SER A 114 -1.90 -12.68 2.27
C SER A 114 -2.54 -12.56 0.90
N ALA A 115 -3.67 -11.87 0.80
CA ALA A 115 -4.37 -11.66 -0.46
C ALA A 115 -3.53 -10.82 -1.44
N ASP A 116 -2.91 -9.76 -0.96
CA ASP A 116 -2.03 -8.89 -1.76
C ASP A 116 -0.81 -9.67 -2.27
N ASN A 117 -0.18 -10.45 -1.40
CA ASN A 117 0.96 -11.30 -1.78
C ASN A 117 0.56 -12.35 -2.83
N MET A 118 -0.58 -12.99 -2.67
CA MET A 118 -1.11 -13.95 -3.66
C MET A 118 -1.41 -13.28 -5.00
N ALA A 119 -2.04 -12.11 -4.99
CA ALA A 119 -2.34 -11.36 -6.20
C ALA A 119 -1.05 -11.00 -6.95
N THR A 120 -0.03 -10.55 -6.25
CA THR A 120 1.24 -10.13 -6.84
C THR A 120 2.06 -11.29 -7.39
N HIS A 121 2.17 -12.39 -6.64
CA HIS A 121 3.13 -13.47 -6.95
C HIS A 121 2.52 -14.70 -7.61
N ILE A 122 1.22 -14.93 -7.48
CA ILE A 122 0.56 -16.11 -7.99
C ILE A 122 -0.35 -15.79 -9.16
N LEU A 123 -1.17 -14.74 -9.04
CA LEU A 123 -2.17 -14.38 -10.04
C LEU A 123 -1.66 -13.37 -11.08
N GLU A 124 -0.51 -12.78 -10.86
CA GLU A 124 0.11 -11.79 -11.76
C GLU A 124 -0.80 -10.62 -12.14
N LEU A 125 -1.56 -10.18 -11.18
CA LEU A 125 -2.51 -9.08 -11.38
C LEU A 125 -1.86 -7.70 -11.26
#